data_be2212a8fef5b4e21e17012048ae6daf
#
_entry.id   be2212a8fef5b4e21e17012048ae6daf
#
_cell.length_a   1.000
_cell.length_b   1.000
_cell.length_c   1.000
_cell.angle_alpha   90.00
_cell.angle_beta   90.00
_cell.angle_gamma   90.00
#
_symmetry.space_group_name_H-M   'P 1'
#
loop_
_entity.id
_entity.type
_entity.pdbx_description
1 polymer ?
#
loop_
_entity_poly.entity_id
_entity_poly.type
_entity_poly.pdbx_seq_one_letter_code
_entity_poly.pdbx_strand_id
1 'polypeptide(L)'
;MKILAFDIGSNYSSIALHDDGNINSFTMPASPRQRPDWDYLFSKLELIPNQILNSLDGLAYANGPGSYTALRSTAVFLKAIAYAKNIPIFPISNLEALAWQAKDWMDSFPVEIHVALNADQAKFYNASYKLSSQNIETVSSPKICSSEELEKIASKEKILVGEGWLLLSDKKNLLKSVQANASSVVSLALHYINQGNHFDNIDVDPIYLSETTFKKLNS
;
A
#
# COMPACT_ATOMS: atom_id res chain seq x y z
N MET A 1 -0.46 1.24 -21.53
CA MET A 1 0.54 0.75 -20.57
C MET A 1 -0.11 -0.30 -19.67
N LYS A 2 0.56 -1.45 -19.50
CA LYS A 2 0.04 -2.60 -18.75
C LYS A 2 0.88 -2.82 -17.49
N ILE A 3 0.28 -2.57 -16.31
CA ILE A 3 0.94 -2.68 -15.01
C ILE A 3 0.17 -3.64 -14.11
N LEU A 4 0.88 -4.62 -13.54
CA LEU A 4 0.34 -5.53 -12.55
C LEU A 4 0.79 -5.09 -11.15
N ALA A 5 -0.17 -4.93 -10.24
CA ALA A 5 0.08 -4.43 -8.90
C ALA A 5 -0.36 -5.40 -7.80
N PHE A 6 0.34 -5.33 -6.66
CA PHE A 6 0.07 -6.16 -5.49
C PHE A 6 0.07 -5.33 -4.19
N ASP A 7 -0.88 -5.63 -3.31
CA ASP A 7 -0.85 -5.21 -1.91
C ASP A 7 -1.09 -6.44 -1.03
N ILE A 8 -0.04 -6.91 -0.35
CA ILE A 8 -0.03 -8.16 0.43
C ILE A 8 0.44 -7.92 1.88
N GLY A 9 0.80 -6.70 2.22
CA GLY A 9 1.41 -6.37 3.53
C GLY A 9 0.42 -5.95 4.61
N SER A 10 -0.88 -5.87 4.30
CA SER A 10 -1.95 -5.42 5.18
C SER A 10 -2.83 -6.57 5.68
N ASN A 11 -3.97 -6.24 6.29
CA ASN A 11 -5.03 -7.21 6.63
C ASN A 11 -5.74 -7.78 5.40
N TYR A 12 -5.36 -7.36 4.21
CA TYR A 12 -5.90 -7.80 2.94
C TYR A 12 -4.77 -8.26 2.03
N SER A 13 -5.10 -9.18 1.13
CA SER A 13 -4.29 -9.56 -0.02
C SER A 13 -5.02 -9.11 -1.27
N SER A 14 -4.35 -8.35 -2.11
CA SER A 14 -4.97 -7.75 -3.29
C SER A 14 -4.04 -7.80 -4.50
N ILE A 15 -4.65 -7.98 -5.67
CA ILE A 15 -4.01 -7.91 -6.98
C ILE A 15 -4.81 -6.96 -7.88
N ALA A 16 -4.15 -6.20 -8.72
CA ALA A 16 -4.80 -5.36 -9.73
C ALA A 16 -4.00 -5.35 -11.03
N LEU A 17 -4.69 -5.37 -12.15
CA LEU A 17 -4.12 -5.17 -13.48
C LEU A 17 -4.68 -3.88 -14.06
N HIS A 18 -3.81 -2.95 -14.38
CA HIS A 18 -4.12 -1.82 -15.26
C HIS A 18 -3.77 -2.19 -16.70
N ASP A 19 -4.73 -2.04 -17.62
CA ASP A 19 -4.56 -2.23 -19.04
C ASP A 19 -5.32 -1.13 -19.80
N ASP A 20 -4.57 -0.26 -20.46
CA ASP A 20 -5.09 0.83 -21.31
C ASP A 20 -6.26 1.64 -20.68
N GLY A 21 -6.05 2.11 -19.45
CA GLY A 21 -7.01 2.95 -18.72
C GLY A 21 -8.03 2.19 -17.87
N ASN A 22 -8.11 0.86 -18.00
CA ASN A 22 -8.99 0.03 -17.18
C ASN A 22 -8.22 -0.61 -16.05
N ILE A 23 -8.81 -0.64 -14.85
CA ILE A 23 -8.24 -1.37 -13.70
C ILE A 23 -9.21 -2.51 -13.34
N ASN A 24 -8.73 -3.74 -13.51
CA ASN A 24 -9.39 -4.94 -12.99
C ASN A 24 -8.67 -5.37 -11.70
N SER A 25 -9.42 -5.63 -10.63
CA SER A 25 -8.82 -5.93 -9.33
C SER A 25 -9.60 -6.93 -8.51
N PHE A 26 -8.88 -7.61 -7.61
CA PHE A 26 -9.45 -8.51 -6.63
C PHE A 26 -8.80 -8.29 -5.27
N THR A 27 -9.62 -8.27 -4.22
CA THR A 27 -9.17 -8.11 -2.83
C THR A 27 -9.85 -9.17 -1.96
N MET A 28 -9.11 -9.77 -1.05
CA MET A 28 -9.59 -10.74 -0.07
C MET A 28 -8.95 -10.49 1.30
N PRO A 29 -9.59 -10.90 2.41
CA PRO A 29 -8.93 -10.88 3.71
C PRO A 29 -7.64 -11.69 3.68
N ALA A 30 -6.58 -11.17 4.27
CA ALA A 30 -5.32 -11.89 4.41
C ALA A 30 -5.46 -13.03 5.44
N SER A 31 -4.91 -14.20 5.12
CA SER A 31 -4.83 -15.31 6.06
C SER A 31 -3.61 -15.14 6.97
N PRO A 32 -3.78 -15.03 8.29
CA PRO A 32 -2.66 -14.89 9.20
C PRO A 32 -1.65 -16.05 9.06
N ARG A 33 -0.37 -15.72 8.99
CA ARG A 33 0.75 -16.69 8.91
C ARG A 33 0.78 -17.57 7.65
N GLN A 34 -0.04 -17.31 6.64
CA GLN A 34 0.01 -17.99 5.36
C GLN A 34 0.81 -17.15 4.35
N ARG A 35 1.51 -17.84 3.45
CA ARG A 35 2.13 -17.18 2.29
C ARG A 35 1.04 -16.79 1.30
N PRO A 36 1.23 -15.71 0.51
CA PRO A 36 0.33 -15.39 -0.58
C PRO A 36 0.19 -16.58 -1.54
N ASP A 37 -1.03 -16.90 -1.88
CA ASP A 37 -1.32 -17.85 -2.96
C ASP A 37 -1.37 -17.07 -4.29
N TRP A 38 -0.23 -17.02 -4.97
CA TRP A 38 -0.08 -16.28 -6.21
C TRP A 38 -0.99 -16.82 -7.31
N ASP A 39 -1.08 -18.13 -7.45
CA ASP A 39 -1.90 -18.78 -8.49
C ASP A 39 -3.38 -18.46 -8.28
N TYR A 40 -3.83 -18.46 -7.02
CA TYR A 40 -5.19 -18.06 -6.68
C TYR A 40 -5.45 -16.59 -7.02
N LEU A 41 -4.55 -15.67 -6.67
CA LEU A 41 -4.70 -14.25 -6.99
C LEU A 41 -4.76 -14.02 -8.51
N PHE A 42 -3.87 -14.63 -9.28
CA PHE A 42 -3.90 -14.56 -10.75
C PHE A 42 -5.21 -15.10 -11.33
N SER A 43 -5.70 -16.23 -10.81
CA SER A 43 -6.95 -16.86 -11.27
C SER A 43 -8.17 -15.96 -11.07
N LYS A 44 -8.18 -15.11 -10.03
CA LYS A 44 -9.29 -14.18 -9.74
C LYS A 44 -9.40 -13.03 -10.75
N LEU A 45 -8.35 -12.71 -11.45
CA LEU A 45 -8.37 -11.78 -12.57
C LEU A 45 -8.42 -12.50 -13.93
N GLU A 46 -8.67 -13.82 -13.93
CA GLU A 46 -8.67 -14.66 -15.14
C GLU A 46 -7.33 -14.58 -15.92
N LEU A 47 -6.23 -14.33 -15.20
CA LEU A 47 -4.91 -14.18 -15.78
C LEU A 47 -4.19 -15.52 -15.86
N ILE A 48 -3.62 -15.81 -17.03
CA ILE A 48 -2.69 -16.92 -17.22
C ILE A 48 -1.27 -16.36 -16.98
N PRO A 49 -0.56 -16.76 -15.89
CA PRO A 49 0.70 -16.13 -15.50
C PRO A 49 1.71 -16.02 -16.62
N ASN A 50 1.96 -17.10 -17.39
CA ASN A 50 2.92 -17.09 -18.48
C ASN A 50 2.56 -16.14 -19.61
N GLN A 51 1.29 -15.86 -19.83
CA GLN A 51 0.85 -14.92 -20.88
C GLN A 51 0.93 -13.49 -20.40
N ILE A 52 0.35 -13.20 -19.22
CA ILE A 52 0.31 -11.85 -18.70
C ILE A 52 1.72 -11.31 -18.43
N LEU A 53 2.60 -12.09 -17.80
CA LEU A 53 3.96 -11.67 -17.46
C LEU A 53 4.83 -11.33 -18.68
N ASN A 54 4.48 -11.84 -19.88
CA ASN A 54 5.17 -11.49 -21.13
C ASN A 54 4.67 -10.19 -21.77
N SER A 55 3.54 -9.65 -21.31
CA SER A 55 2.90 -8.46 -21.88
C SER A 55 2.93 -7.24 -20.95
N LEU A 56 3.54 -7.35 -19.77
CA LEU A 56 3.63 -6.25 -18.80
C LEU A 56 4.69 -5.23 -19.20
N ASP A 57 4.35 -3.97 -19.02
CA ASP A 57 5.28 -2.84 -19.09
C ASP A 57 5.95 -2.55 -17.72
N GLY A 58 5.37 -3.04 -16.63
CA GLY A 58 5.91 -2.86 -15.28
C GLY A 58 5.11 -3.58 -14.20
N LEU A 59 5.68 -3.58 -12.99
CA LEU A 59 5.08 -4.09 -11.78
C LEU A 59 4.96 -2.97 -10.75
N ALA A 60 3.93 -3.00 -9.91
CA ALA A 60 3.83 -2.12 -8.75
C ALA A 60 3.52 -2.94 -7.49
N TYR A 61 3.95 -2.46 -6.33
CA TYR A 61 3.54 -3.11 -5.09
C TYR A 61 3.56 -2.15 -3.90
N ALA A 62 2.68 -2.45 -2.94
CA ALA A 62 2.68 -1.80 -1.66
C ALA A 62 3.92 -2.25 -0.86
N ASN A 63 4.91 -1.35 -0.73
CA ASN A 63 6.22 -1.68 -0.15
C ASN A 63 6.31 -1.47 1.36
N GLY A 64 5.20 -1.14 2.01
CA GLY A 64 5.10 -0.93 3.47
C GLY A 64 4.66 0.49 3.86
N PRO A 65 4.54 0.70 5.17
CA PRO A 65 4.75 -0.25 6.26
C PRO A 65 3.67 -1.36 6.32
N GLY A 66 4.03 -2.50 6.90
CA GLY A 66 3.13 -3.66 7.02
C GLY A 66 3.84 -4.91 7.53
N SER A 67 3.24 -6.08 7.30
CA SER A 67 3.79 -7.38 7.70
C SER A 67 5.17 -7.64 7.07
N TYR A 68 6.20 -7.72 7.91
CA TYR A 68 7.60 -7.95 7.49
C TYR A 68 7.75 -9.14 6.53
N THR A 69 7.18 -10.29 6.90
CA THR A 69 7.30 -11.52 6.09
C THR A 69 6.57 -11.39 4.76
N ALA A 70 5.37 -10.79 4.76
CA ALA A 70 4.58 -10.61 3.55
C ALA A 70 5.25 -9.63 2.58
N LEU A 71 5.67 -8.47 3.06
CA LEU A 71 6.35 -7.46 2.24
C LEU A 71 7.63 -8.02 1.62
N ARG A 72 8.44 -8.74 2.40
CA ARG A 72 9.68 -9.32 1.91
C ARG A 72 9.45 -10.42 0.87
N SER A 73 8.49 -11.32 1.10
CA SER A 73 8.18 -12.36 0.12
C SER A 73 7.64 -11.79 -1.18
N THR A 74 6.81 -10.73 -1.10
CA THR A 74 6.30 -10.02 -2.27
C THR A 74 7.42 -9.33 -3.04
N ALA A 75 8.29 -8.59 -2.35
CA ALA A 75 9.42 -7.92 -2.98
C ALA A 75 10.35 -8.92 -3.71
N VAL A 76 10.69 -10.06 -3.08
CA VAL A 76 11.53 -11.09 -3.70
C VAL A 76 10.85 -11.70 -4.93
N PHE A 77 9.56 -12.02 -4.83
CA PHE A 77 8.79 -12.56 -5.95
C PHE A 77 8.77 -11.59 -7.14
N LEU A 78 8.47 -10.31 -6.89
CA LEU A 78 8.39 -9.31 -7.94
C LEU A 78 9.76 -8.96 -8.53
N LYS A 79 10.82 -8.90 -7.72
CA LYS A 79 12.20 -8.73 -8.20
C LYS A 79 12.62 -9.84 -9.16
N ALA A 80 12.25 -11.09 -8.86
CA ALA A 80 12.55 -12.21 -9.75
C ALA A 80 11.85 -12.08 -11.12
N ILE A 81 10.56 -11.67 -11.12
CA ILE A 81 9.81 -11.41 -12.36
C ILE A 81 10.41 -10.23 -13.14
N ALA A 82 10.64 -9.11 -12.46
CA ALA A 82 11.18 -7.90 -13.07
C ALA A 82 12.55 -8.15 -13.72
N TYR A 83 13.41 -8.87 -13.02
CA TYR A 83 14.71 -9.28 -13.55
C TYR A 83 14.58 -10.18 -14.78
N ALA A 84 13.73 -11.21 -14.69
CA ALA A 84 13.53 -12.16 -15.81
C ALA A 84 12.90 -11.52 -17.04
N LYS A 85 12.06 -10.49 -16.86
CA LYS A 85 11.33 -9.80 -17.95
C LYS A 85 11.94 -8.47 -18.35
N ASN A 86 12.95 -8.00 -17.63
CA ASN A 86 13.59 -6.68 -17.81
C ASN A 86 12.57 -5.53 -17.80
N ILE A 87 11.67 -5.54 -16.82
CA ILE A 87 10.64 -4.51 -16.60
C ILE A 87 10.82 -3.82 -15.25
N PRO A 88 10.40 -2.54 -15.10
CA PRO A 88 10.53 -1.80 -13.84
C PRO A 88 9.57 -2.30 -12.76
N ILE A 89 9.94 -2.05 -11.48
CA ILE A 89 9.05 -2.17 -10.33
C ILE A 89 8.84 -0.78 -9.71
N PHE A 90 7.59 -0.48 -9.38
CA PHE A 90 7.17 0.76 -8.73
C PHE A 90 6.79 0.46 -7.27
N PRO A 91 7.68 0.72 -6.29
CA PRO A 91 7.35 0.61 -4.88
C PRO A 91 6.49 1.79 -4.45
N ILE A 92 5.34 1.51 -3.83
CA ILE A 92 4.36 2.49 -3.39
C ILE A 92 4.11 2.32 -1.89
N SER A 93 4.19 3.41 -1.13
CA SER A 93 3.88 3.37 0.30
C SER A 93 2.42 2.97 0.54
N ASN A 94 2.18 2.01 1.44
CA ASN A 94 0.83 1.61 1.84
C ASN A 94 0.03 2.80 2.41
N LEU A 95 0.67 3.65 3.21
CA LEU A 95 0.02 4.82 3.80
C LEU A 95 -0.36 5.84 2.73
N GLU A 96 0.51 6.03 1.76
CA GLU A 96 0.29 6.98 0.69
C GLU A 96 -0.79 6.50 -0.30
N ALA A 97 -0.79 5.20 -0.65
CA ALA A 97 -1.83 4.60 -1.47
C ALA A 97 -3.23 4.72 -0.84
N LEU A 98 -3.32 4.58 0.51
CA LEU A 98 -4.56 4.82 1.24
C LEU A 98 -4.99 6.29 1.21
N ALA A 99 -4.05 7.22 1.38
CA ALA A 99 -4.36 8.64 1.25
C ALA A 99 -4.82 8.98 -0.17
N TRP A 100 -4.15 8.45 -1.19
CA TRP A 100 -4.53 8.64 -2.59
C TRP A 100 -5.93 8.11 -2.90
N GLN A 101 -6.28 6.94 -2.40
CA GLN A 101 -7.61 6.36 -2.54
C GLN A 101 -8.70 7.25 -1.92
N ALA A 102 -8.41 7.93 -0.81
CA ALA A 102 -9.38 8.81 -0.15
C ALA A 102 -9.85 9.97 -1.05
N LYS A 103 -9.12 10.30 -2.11
CA LYS A 103 -9.46 11.33 -3.09
C LYS A 103 -10.85 11.14 -3.69
N ASP A 104 -11.27 9.89 -3.88
CA ASP A 104 -12.57 9.55 -4.48
C ASP A 104 -13.77 9.93 -3.59
N TRP A 105 -13.52 10.27 -2.31
CA TRP A 105 -14.54 10.69 -1.34
C TRP A 105 -14.44 12.16 -0.95
N MET A 106 -13.61 12.94 -1.67
CA MET A 106 -13.40 14.36 -1.36
C MET A 106 -14.19 15.26 -2.29
N ASP A 107 -15.03 16.12 -1.72
CA ASP A 107 -15.82 17.10 -2.46
C ASP A 107 -15.02 18.36 -2.82
N SER A 108 -13.94 18.63 -2.10
CA SER A 108 -13.12 19.84 -2.29
C SER A 108 -11.65 19.60 -1.98
N PHE A 109 -10.79 20.39 -2.64
CA PHE A 109 -9.33 20.36 -2.48
C PHE A 109 -8.79 21.79 -2.26
N PRO A 110 -7.61 21.96 -1.62
CA PRO A 110 -6.77 20.90 -1.01
C PRO A 110 -7.31 20.39 0.32
N VAL A 111 -6.98 19.15 0.67
CA VAL A 111 -7.39 18.53 1.93
C VAL A 111 -6.21 17.78 2.57
N GLU A 112 -6.11 17.82 3.91
CA GLU A 112 -5.12 17.03 4.66
C GLU A 112 -5.75 15.72 5.15
N ILE A 113 -5.12 14.60 4.78
CA ILE A 113 -5.52 13.25 5.13
C ILE A 113 -4.53 12.68 6.16
N HIS A 114 -5.03 12.14 7.26
CA HIS A 114 -4.26 11.43 8.26
C HIS A 114 -4.51 9.93 8.13
N VAL A 115 -3.46 9.19 7.80
CA VAL A 115 -3.53 7.74 7.61
C VAL A 115 -2.95 7.04 8.82
N ALA A 116 -3.66 6.00 9.30
CA ALA A 116 -3.13 5.11 10.33
C ALA A 116 -3.44 3.65 10.01
N LEU A 117 -2.41 2.81 10.15
CA LEU A 117 -2.49 1.35 10.05
C LEU A 117 -2.05 0.72 11.37
N ASN A 118 -2.54 -0.47 11.64
CA ASN A 118 -2.09 -1.24 12.79
C ASN A 118 -0.64 -1.70 12.61
N ALA A 119 0.14 -1.56 13.67
CA ALA A 119 1.47 -2.15 13.81
C ALA A 119 1.45 -3.19 14.95
N ASP A 120 2.57 -3.87 15.19
CA ASP A 120 2.66 -4.81 16.30
C ASP A 120 2.62 -4.12 17.67
N GLN A 121 2.17 -4.85 18.71
CA GLN A 121 2.23 -4.43 20.12
C GLN A 121 1.44 -3.15 20.46
N ALA A 122 0.23 -3.01 19.94
CA ALA A 122 -0.63 -1.83 20.15
C ALA A 122 0.01 -0.49 19.73
N LYS A 123 0.89 -0.55 18.72
CA LYS A 123 1.44 0.61 18.03
C LYS A 123 0.77 0.78 16.68
N PHE A 124 0.97 1.95 16.08
CA PHE A 124 0.37 2.31 14.81
C PHE A 124 1.42 2.92 13.88
N TYR A 125 1.31 2.60 12.60
CA TYR A 125 1.97 3.36 11.55
C TYR A 125 1.12 4.57 11.23
N ASN A 126 1.68 5.76 11.23
CA ASN A 126 0.97 7.00 10.94
C ASN A 126 1.76 7.90 9.99
N ALA A 127 1.04 8.55 9.09
CA ALA A 127 1.55 9.62 8.23
C ALA A 127 0.41 10.60 7.92
N SER A 128 0.74 11.79 7.41
CA SER A 128 -0.26 12.68 6.84
C SER A 128 0.17 13.21 5.47
N TYR A 129 -0.83 13.41 4.63
CA TYR A 129 -0.67 13.82 3.25
C TYR A 129 -1.62 14.96 2.92
N LYS A 130 -1.18 15.87 2.07
CA LYS A 130 -2.02 16.90 1.49
C LYS A 130 -2.39 16.48 0.09
N LEU A 131 -3.69 16.27 -0.15
CA LEU A 131 -4.23 15.99 -1.47
C LEU A 131 -4.66 17.26 -2.16
N SER A 132 -4.34 17.36 -3.43
CA SER A 132 -4.98 18.28 -4.39
C SER A 132 -5.76 17.48 -5.41
N SER A 133 -6.46 18.15 -6.31
CA SER A 133 -7.14 17.49 -7.44
C SER A 133 -6.19 16.67 -8.33
N GLN A 134 -4.90 17.03 -8.37
CA GLN A 134 -3.92 16.44 -9.28
C GLN A 134 -2.66 15.92 -8.61
N ASN A 135 -2.49 16.07 -7.29
CA ASN A 135 -1.23 15.71 -6.63
C ASN A 135 -1.44 15.27 -5.18
N ILE A 136 -0.43 14.57 -4.66
CA ILE A 136 -0.29 14.17 -3.25
C ILE A 136 1.07 14.62 -2.74
N GLU A 137 1.10 15.24 -1.56
CA GLU A 137 2.32 15.73 -0.92
C GLU A 137 2.40 15.20 0.51
N THR A 138 3.56 14.72 0.92
CA THR A 138 3.79 14.29 2.30
C THR A 138 3.88 15.49 3.24
N VAL A 139 2.97 15.58 4.22
CA VAL A 139 2.99 16.59 5.29
C VAL A 139 3.77 16.06 6.49
N SER A 140 3.52 14.82 6.89
CA SER A 140 4.28 14.13 7.95
C SER A 140 4.68 12.76 7.43
N SER A 141 5.99 12.50 7.45
CA SER A 141 6.56 11.23 7.01
C SER A 141 6.05 10.05 7.85
N PRO A 142 6.02 8.84 7.28
CA PRO A 142 5.67 7.62 7.99
C PRO A 142 6.46 7.43 9.28
N LYS A 143 5.77 7.17 10.39
CA LYS A 143 6.36 6.90 11.71
C LYS A 143 5.52 5.91 12.50
N ILE A 144 6.13 5.34 13.53
CA ILE A 144 5.40 4.58 14.55
C ILE A 144 4.95 5.54 15.65
N CYS A 145 3.72 5.38 16.12
CA CYS A 145 3.15 6.13 17.24
C CYS A 145 2.37 5.23 18.20
N SER A 146 2.17 5.72 19.43
CA SER A 146 1.30 5.09 20.42
C SER A 146 -0.17 5.44 20.18
N SER A 147 -1.08 4.75 20.88
CA SER A 147 -2.51 5.08 20.86
C SER A 147 -2.77 6.50 21.38
N GLU A 148 -2.06 6.95 22.42
CA GLU A 148 -2.22 8.31 23.00
C GLU A 148 -1.81 9.40 21.99
N GLU A 149 -0.74 9.18 21.24
CA GLU A 149 -0.31 10.09 20.19
C GLU A 149 -1.34 10.13 19.04
N LEU A 150 -1.88 8.98 18.67
CA LEU A 150 -2.90 8.87 17.65
C LEU A 150 -4.20 9.57 18.06
N GLU A 151 -4.63 9.42 19.33
CA GLU A 151 -5.79 10.12 19.89
C GLU A 151 -5.65 11.63 19.84
N LYS A 152 -4.45 12.17 20.15
CA LYS A 152 -4.17 13.62 20.03
C LYS A 152 -4.31 14.13 18.60
N ILE A 153 -3.97 13.31 17.61
CA ILE A 153 -4.18 13.65 16.21
C ILE A 153 -5.68 13.64 15.88
N ALA A 154 -6.39 12.61 16.31
CA ALA A 154 -7.81 12.42 16.02
C ALA A 154 -8.73 13.45 16.73
N SER A 155 -8.28 14.11 17.79
CA SER A 155 -9.05 15.13 18.51
C SER A 155 -9.21 16.44 17.70
N LYS A 156 -8.40 16.66 16.69
CA LYS A 156 -8.52 17.77 15.73
C LYS A 156 -9.47 17.36 14.61
N GLU A 157 -10.25 18.29 14.08
CA GLU A 157 -11.17 18.03 12.95
C GLU A 157 -10.37 17.70 11.67
N LYS A 158 -9.99 16.43 11.52
CA LYS A 158 -9.16 15.94 10.43
C LYS A 158 -9.84 14.77 9.74
N ILE A 159 -9.54 14.56 8.47
CA ILE A 159 -9.99 13.39 7.74
C ILE A 159 -9.06 12.22 8.06
N LEU A 160 -9.64 11.15 8.57
CA LEU A 160 -8.94 9.98 9.05
C LEU A 160 -9.17 8.80 8.10
N VAL A 161 -8.11 8.09 7.74
CA VAL A 161 -8.14 6.97 6.80
C VAL A 161 -7.30 5.81 7.33
N GLY A 162 -7.81 4.60 7.17
CA GLY A 162 -7.12 3.37 7.55
C GLY A 162 -7.59 2.76 8.86
N GLU A 163 -7.30 1.49 9.04
CA GLU A 163 -7.82 0.65 10.10
C GLU A 163 -7.29 0.98 11.50
N GLY A 164 -6.12 1.63 11.59
CA GLY A 164 -5.55 2.03 12.88
C GLY A 164 -6.46 2.95 13.68
N TRP A 165 -7.31 3.72 13.02
CA TRP A 165 -8.28 4.59 13.67
C TRP A 165 -9.49 3.86 14.26
N LEU A 166 -9.79 2.62 13.79
CA LEU A 166 -10.94 1.83 14.25
C LEU A 166 -10.81 1.39 15.70
N LEU A 167 -9.58 1.29 16.21
CA LEU A 167 -9.30 0.93 17.60
C LEU A 167 -9.47 2.09 18.58
N LEU A 168 -9.60 3.31 18.07
CA LEU A 168 -9.90 4.49 18.85
C LEU A 168 -11.40 4.72 18.86
N SER A 169 -11.93 5.28 19.96
CA SER A 169 -13.37 5.57 20.12
C SER A 169 -13.94 6.36 18.94
N ASP A 170 -15.24 6.24 18.72
CA ASP A 170 -16.02 6.78 17.58
C ASP A 170 -15.51 8.10 16.99
N LYS A 171 -15.05 8.06 15.75
CA LYS A 171 -14.52 9.23 15.03
C LYS A 171 -15.46 9.59 13.88
N LYS A 172 -16.05 10.78 13.92
CA LYS A 172 -17.01 11.28 12.94
C LYS A 172 -16.40 11.42 11.53
N ASN A 173 -15.10 11.70 11.45
CA ASN A 173 -14.39 12.00 10.20
C ASN A 173 -13.59 10.80 9.67
N LEU A 174 -13.90 9.57 10.10
CA LEU A 174 -13.26 8.37 9.61
C LEU A 174 -13.93 7.87 8.32
N LEU A 175 -13.14 7.78 7.26
CA LEU A 175 -13.56 7.17 6.00
C LEU A 175 -13.44 5.64 6.09
N LYS A 176 -14.51 4.98 6.54
CA LYS A 176 -14.55 3.52 6.77
C LYS A 176 -14.49 2.69 5.48
N SER A 177 -14.82 3.27 4.34
CA SER A 177 -14.81 2.61 3.03
C SER A 177 -13.44 2.54 2.37
N VAL A 178 -12.46 3.29 2.90
CA VAL A 178 -11.09 3.30 2.36
C VAL A 178 -10.29 2.17 2.99
N GLN A 179 -9.90 1.21 2.16
CA GLN A 179 -9.14 0.02 2.56
C GLN A 179 -7.94 -0.16 1.64
N ALA A 180 -6.84 -0.69 2.19
CA ALA A 180 -5.65 -1.01 1.40
C ALA A 180 -5.99 -2.00 0.28
N ASN A 181 -5.61 -1.67 -0.95
CA ASN A 181 -5.82 -2.52 -2.12
C ASN A 181 -4.85 -2.20 -3.26
N ALA A 182 -4.65 -3.16 -4.14
CA ALA A 182 -3.75 -3.04 -5.27
C ALA A 182 -4.24 -2.03 -6.34
N SER A 183 -5.55 -1.70 -6.39
CA SER A 183 -6.06 -0.67 -7.31
C SER A 183 -5.50 0.70 -6.97
N SER A 184 -5.45 1.04 -5.67
CA SER A 184 -4.85 2.30 -5.21
C SER A 184 -3.35 2.34 -5.49
N VAL A 185 -2.66 1.19 -5.32
CA VAL A 185 -1.23 1.06 -5.61
C VAL A 185 -0.96 1.32 -7.09
N VAL A 186 -1.68 0.67 -8.01
CA VAL A 186 -1.48 0.90 -9.45
C VAL A 186 -1.87 2.31 -9.88
N SER A 187 -2.95 2.87 -9.32
CA SER A 187 -3.40 4.22 -9.62
C SER A 187 -2.34 5.27 -9.23
N LEU A 188 -1.75 5.12 -8.04
CA LEU A 188 -0.69 6.04 -7.59
C LEU A 188 0.62 5.83 -8.35
N ALA A 189 0.97 4.58 -8.70
CA ALA A 189 2.12 4.30 -9.56
C ALA A 189 1.99 4.98 -10.93
N LEU A 190 0.83 4.87 -11.57
CA LEU A 190 0.52 5.54 -12.83
C LEU A 190 0.61 7.07 -12.72
N HIS A 191 0.13 7.62 -11.61
CA HIS A 191 0.24 9.05 -11.33
C HIS A 191 1.71 9.49 -11.34
N TYR A 192 2.59 8.78 -10.62
CA TYR A 192 4.02 9.09 -10.60
C TYR A 192 4.70 8.91 -11.95
N ILE A 193 4.38 7.84 -12.68
CA ILE A 193 4.90 7.63 -14.04
C ILE A 193 4.52 8.79 -14.96
N ASN A 194 3.27 9.26 -14.90
CA ASN A 194 2.78 10.37 -15.71
C ASN A 194 3.44 11.71 -15.33
N GLN A 195 3.94 11.85 -14.11
CA GLN A 195 4.76 12.99 -13.69
C GLN A 195 6.23 12.89 -14.13
N GLY A 196 6.62 11.82 -14.82
CA GLY A 196 7.99 11.60 -15.28
C GLY A 196 8.91 10.99 -14.22
N ASN A 197 8.37 10.44 -13.14
CA ASN A 197 9.18 9.74 -12.16
C ASN A 197 9.69 8.43 -12.77
N HIS A 198 11.01 8.24 -12.70
CA HIS A 198 11.67 7.00 -13.06
C HIS A 198 12.04 6.23 -11.79
N PHE A 199 11.71 4.96 -11.76
CA PHE A 199 12.06 4.08 -10.65
C PHE A 199 13.15 3.11 -11.13
N ASP A 200 14.29 3.15 -10.49
CA ASP A 200 15.34 2.17 -10.74
C ASP A 200 14.99 0.85 -10.04
N ASN A 201 15.22 -0.27 -10.72
CA ASN A 201 14.96 -1.61 -10.17
C ASN A 201 15.85 -1.97 -8.94
N ILE A 202 16.68 -1.05 -8.47
CA ILE A 202 17.65 -1.23 -7.39
C ILE A 202 17.01 -0.94 -6.03
N ASP A 203 16.18 0.12 -5.90
CA ASP A 203 15.59 0.58 -4.63
C ASP A 203 14.13 0.12 -4.44
N VAL A 204 13.89 -1.16 -4.64
CA VAL A 204 12.56 -1.78 -4.46
C VAL A 204 12.44 -2.55 -3.14
N ASP A 205 13.17 -2.14 -2.12
CA ASP A 205 13.12 -2.80 -0.82
C ASP A 205 11.92 -2.35 0.00
N PRO A 206 11.37 -3.24 0.85
CA PRO A 206 10.30 -2.87 1.76
C PRO A 206 10.72 -1.80 2.77
N ILE A 207 9.80 -0.89 3.09
CA ILE A 207 9.98 0.12 4.13
C ILE A 207 9.69 -0.50 5.49
N TYR A 208 10.70 -0.53 6.37
CA TYR A 208 10.58 -0.95 7.75
C TYR A 208 10.70 0.25 8.68
N LEU A 209 9.65 0.54 9.44
CA LEU A 209 9.64 1.64 10.41
C LEU A 209 10.01 1.20 11.82
N SER A 210 10.05 -0.11 12.10
CA SER A 210 10.50 -0.65 13.37
C SER A 210 11.91 -1.17 13.28
N GLU A 211 12.77 -0.83 14.24
CA GLU A 211 13.99 -1.60 14.46
C GLU A 211 13.60 -3.02 14.86
N THR A 212 13.99 -4.01 14.05
CA THR A 212 13.85 -5.41 14.41
C THR A 212 14.80 -5.71 15.57
N THR A 213 14.32 -5.56 16.80
CA THR A 213 15.03 -6.05 17.98
C THR A 213 14.98 -7.57 17.97
N PHE A 214 16.02 -8.22 17.41
CA PHE A 214 16.21 -9.64 17.57
C PHE A 214 16.50 -9.90 19.05
N LYS A 215 15.56 -10.48 19.78
CA LYS A 215 15.87 -11.08 21.09
C LYS A 215 16.82 -12.24 20.83
N LYS A 216 18.09 -12.13 21.27
CA LYS A 216 18.95 -13.29 21.39
C LYS A 216 18.22 -14.28 22.30
N LEU A 217 17.89 -15.45 21.79
CA LEU A 217 17.52 -16.60 22.62
C LEU A 217 18.77 -16.89 23.47
N ASN A 218 18.67 -16.63 24.77
CA ASN A 218 19.69 -17.08 25.71
C ASN A 218 19.68 -18.61 25.64
N SER A 219 20.77 -19.15 25.15
CA SER A 219 21.12 -20.58 25.21
C SER A 219 21.38 -21.01 26.62
#